data_443e84b75a40f283b90c40dd68460cfe
#
_entry.id   443e84b75a40f283b90c40dd68460cfe
#
_cell.length_a   1.000
_cell.length_b   1.000
_cell.length_c   1.000
_cell.angle_alpha   90.00
_cell.angle_beta   90.00
_cell.angle_gamma   90.00
#
_symmetry.space_group_name_H-M   'P 1'
#
loop_
_entity.id
_entity.type
_entity.pdbx_description
1 polymer ?
#
loop_
_entity_poly.entity_id
_entity_poly.type
_entity_poly.pdbx_seq_one_letter_code
_entity_poly.pdbx_strand_id
1 'polypeptide(L)'
;MAKYFLGSVGSAEAFRMVNGQPKMAFVAKTLTDSSISVTITKDELRGGTGAPVVTNFFHDPAVAITLTDILFKEGYVEAQLGTNFTANAAAYESETITAAKAGELTLSKAPVSLSMLKCSDGSGIIAWYSEEGQDNYTAVQIAAGSVLTDSGIEDGKTYCVRYLANNDKALEAVVKSDMIPQELMLIITVPIFAGDACAASKGSKAGTLTFEVPRFQLDGGQEFTFNMSSNATMSLNGTAMVMTEGCDANSGKLFRMIEVIDNREVQSVLIDEATAKVGASVNDVVVYALYSDKAIAVISKPSLTGTAVEDGKLKAGTLKASFGGKDSSEITIAAQ
;
A
#
# COMPACT_ATOMS: atom_id res chain seq x y z
N MET A 1 17.55 -21.62 -21.40
CA MET A 1 17.47 -20.51 -20.43
C MET A 1 16.03 -20.45 -19.96
N ALA A 2 15.78 -20.62 -18.67
CA ALA A 2 14.44 -20.38 -18.13
C ALA A 2 14.07 -18.90 -18.38
N LYS A 3 12.89 -18.68 -18.94
CA LYS A 3 12.36 -17.32 -19.15
C LYS A 3 11.38 -17.04 -18.01
N TYR A 4 11.63 -15.97 -17.29
CA TYR A 4 10.77 -15.51 -16.21
C TYR A 4 9.92 -14.34 -16.68
N PHE A 5 8.68 -14.28 -16.23
CA PHE A 5 7.76 -13.17 -16.52
C PHE A 5 6.88 -12.87 -15.32
N LEU A 6 6.49 -11.63 -15.20
CA LEU A 6 5.51 -11.17 -14.21
C LEU A 6 4.13 -11.38 -14.81
N GLY A 7 3.33 -12.26 -14.23
CA GLY A 7 2.07 -12.69 -14.84
C GLY A 7 0.81 -12.34 -14.03
N SER A 8 0.92 -11.51 -13.02
CA SER A 8 -0.21 -11.14 -12.15
C SER A 8 0.02 -9.77 -11.52
N VAL A 9 -1.05 -9.18 -11.01
CA VAL A 9 -1.04 -7.88 -10.35
C VAL A 9 -0.38 -7.92 -8.96
N GLY A 10 -0.30 -9.11 -8.35
CA GLY A 10 0.29 -9.28 -7.03
C GLY A 10 -0.66 -8.97 -5.87
N SER A 11 -0.07 -8.77 -4.69
CA SER A 11 -0.74 -8.36 -3.47
C SER A 11 0.05 -7.23 -2.80
N ALA A 12 -0.63 -6.40 -2.01
CA ALA A 12 0.01 -5.34 -1.25
C ALA A 12 -0.38 -5.43 0.23
N GLU A 13 0.58 -5.17 1.09
CA GLU A 13 0.42 -5.09 2.54
C GLU A 13 0.93 -3.73 2.99
N ALA A 14 0.11 -3.00 3.72
CA ALA A 14 0.46 -1.68 4.23
C ALA A 14 0.50 -1.67 5.75
N PHE A 15 1.49 -0.99 6.29
CA PHE A 15 1.72 -0.87 7.73
C PHE A 15 1.84 0.60 8.10
N ARG A 16 1.23 0.98 9.21
CA ARG A 16 1.44 2.28 9.85
C ARG A 16 2.31 2.13 11.09
N MET A 17 3.16 3.09 11.33
CA MET A 17 3.96 3.13 12.56
C MET A 17 3.13 3.69 13.71
N VAL A 18 2.91 2.90 14.75
CA VAL A 18 2.20 3.31 15.96
C VAL A 18 3.13 3.08 17.15
N ASN A 19 3.56 4.15 17.80
CA ASN A 19 4.52 4.09 18.91
C ASN A 19 5.82 3.32 18.57
N GLY A 20 6.34 3.53 17.35
CA GLY A 20 7.56 2.87 16.88
C GLY A 20 7.38 1.40 16.47
N GLN A 21 6.15 0.88 16.47
CA GLN A 21 5.84 -0.49 16.05
C GLN A 21 5.02 -0.50 14.76
N PRO A 22 5.35 -1.34 13.78
CA PRO A 22 4.56 -1.49 12.58
C PRO A 22 3.24 -2.21 12.91
N LYS A 23 2.12 -1.55 12.67
CA LYS A 23 0.78 -2.14 12.72
C LYS A 23 0.21 -2.23 11.31
N MET A 24 -0.35 -3.38 10.96
CA MET A 24 -1.00 -3.56 9.67
C MET A 24 -2.17 -2.59 9.53
N ALA A 25 -2.15 -1.78 8.48
CA ALA A 25 -3.23 -0.88 8.12
C ALA A 25 -4.24 -1.60 7.22
N PHE A 26 -3.75 -2.29 6.19
CA PHE A 26 -4.59 -3.11 5.31
C PHE A 26 -3.78 -4.16 4.56
N VAL A 27 -4.50 -5.14 3.98
CA VAL A 27 -3.98 -6.13 3.04
C VAL A 27 -4.82 -6.12 1.78
N ALA A 28 -4.20 -5.92 0.63
CA ALA A 28 -4.80 -5.93 -0.70
C ALA A 28 -4.42 -7.22 -1.44
N LYS A 29 -5.34 -8.16 -1.55
CA LYS A 29 -5.15 -9.44 -2.28
C LYS A 29 -6.00 -9.53 -3.55
N THR A 30 -6.85 -8.54 -3.77
CA THR A 30 -7.83 -8.47 -4.87
C THR A 30 -7.55 -7.30 -5.80
N LEU A 31 -6.27 -6.92 -5.90
CA LEU A 31 -5.82 -5.89 -6.83
C LEU A 31 -6.16 -6.30 -8.27
N THR A 32 -6.66 -5.35 -9.03
CA THR A 32 -6.90 -5.49 -10.48
C THR A 32 -5.81 -4.82 -11.29
N ASP A 33 -5.17 -3.80 -10.68
CA ASP A 33 -4.04 -3.10 -11.29
C ASP A 33 -3.06 -2.66 -10.19
N SER A 34 -1.78 -2.68 -10.51
CA SER A 34 -0.73 -2.12 -9.67
C SER A 34 0.41 -1.62 -10.53
N SER A 35 0.91 -0.43 -10.25
CA SER A 35 2.04 0.14 -10.96
C SER A 35 3.02 0.81 -9.99
N ILE A 36 4.31 0.69 -10.32
CA ILE A 36 5.40 1.41 -9.69
C ILE A 36 6.13 2.14 -10.81
N SER A 37 6.04 3.45 -10.84
CA SER A 37 6.69 4.31 -11.83
C SER A 37 7.87 5.03 -11.21
N VAL A 38 9.05 4.79 -11.75
CA VAL A 38 10.28 5.47 -11.33
C VAL A 38 10.68 6.48 -12.40
N THR A 39 10.79 7.73 -12.01
CA THR A 39 11.20 8.82 -12.89
C THR A 39 12.43 9.52 -12.33
N ILE A 40 13.26 10.05 -13.21
CA ILE A 40 14.41 10.89 -12.85
C ILE A 40 14.48 12.03 -13.87
N THR A 41 14.67 13.23 -13.38
CA THR A 41 14.88 14.40 -14.26
C THR A 41 16.29 14.40 -14.80
N LYS A 42 16.43 14.68 -16.10
CA LYS A 42 17.70 14.79 -16.79
C LYS A 42 17.86 16.16 -17.41
N ASP A 43 18.87 16.90 -16.99
CA ASP A 43 19.26 18.15 -17.62
C ASP A 43 20.49 17.96 -18.50
N GLU A 44 20.48 18.54 -19.70
CA GLU A 44 21.56 18.47 -20.64
C GLU A 44 22.36 19.78 -20.62
N LEU A 45 23.64 19.70 -20.25
CA LEU A 45 24.56 20.80 -20.44
C LEU A 45 25.09 20.78 -21.89
N ARG A 46 24.79 21.86 -22.62
CA ARG A 46 25.22 22.02 -24.03
C ARG A 46 26.20 23.15 -24.13
N GLY A 47 27.22 23.00 -24.98
CA GLY A 47 28.26 24.03 -25.17
C GLY A 47 29.06 23.85 -26.46
N GLY A 48 29.77 24.89 -26.86
CA GLY A 48 30.60 24.92 -28.08
C GLY A 48 29.81 25.23 -29.35
N THR A 49 30.53 25.26 -30.49
CA THR A 49 29.93 25.54 -31.81
C THR A 49 29.00 24.39 -32.21
N GLY A 50 27.73 24.69 -32.50
CA GLY A 50 26.69 23.69 -32.79
C GLY A 50 25.97 23.16 -31.56
N ALA A 51 26.29 23.66 -30.33
CA ALA A 51 25.68 23.33 -29.06
C ALA A 51 25.51 21.80 -28.80
N PRO A 52 26.57 20.98 -28.99
CA PRO A 52 26.51 19.56 -28.64
C PRO A 52 26.26 19.37 -27.14
N VAL A 53 25.66 18.23 -26.78
CA VAL A 53 25.55 17.83 -25.37
C VAL A 53 26.94 17.49 -24.83
N VAL A 54 27.36 18.23 -23.81
CA VAL A 54 28.66 18.02 -23.15
C VAL A 54 28.55 17.00 -22.03
N THR A 55 27.49 17.11 -21.23
CA THR A 55 27.19 16.18 -20.12
C THR A 55 25.71 16.22 -19.78
N ASN A 56 25.28 15.22 -19.02
CA ASN A 56 23.93 15.12 -18.47
C ASN A 56 23.99 15.16 -16.94
N PHE A 57 23.09 15.91 -16.32
CA PHE A 57 22.85 15.90 -14.89
C PHE A 57 21.54 15.19 -14.61
N PHE A 58 21.56 14.26 -13.67
CA PHE A 58 20.37 13.54 -13.23
C PHE A 58 20.02 13.96 -11.80
N HIS A 59 18.79 14.37 -11.60
CA HIS A 59 18.30 14.85 -10.30
C HIS A 59 16.80 14.51 -10.12
N ASP A 60 16.26 14.78 -8.93
CA ASP A 60 14.86 14.60 -8.55
C ASP A 60 14.29 13.22 -8.89
N PRO A 61 14.89 12.12 -8.37
CA PRO A 61 14.29 10.81 -8.49
C PRO A 61 12.93 10.79 -7.76
N ALA A 62 11.88 10.37 -8.46
CA ALA A 62 10.55 10.22 -7.90
C ALA A 62 9.99 8.83 -8.19
N VAL A 63 9.25 8.28 -7.23
CA VAL A 63 8.60 6.97 -7.35
C VAL A 63 7.13 7.13 -7.02
N ALA A 64 6.29 7.00 -8.04
CA ALA A 64 4.85 7.00 -7.90
C ALA A 64 4.32 5.56 -7.88
N ILE A 65 3.38 5.28 -7.00
CA ILE A 65 2.76 3.95 -6.83
C ILE A 65 1.26 4.10 -6.91
N THR A 66 0.64 3.27 -7.73
CA THR A 66 -0.81 3.17 -7.85
C THR A 66 -1.24 1.72 -7.61
N LEU A 67 -2.25 1.54 -6.76
CA LEU A 67 -2.87 0.26 -6.47
C LEU A 67 -4.38 0.41 -6.68
N THR A 68 -4.99 -0.48 -7.47
CA THR A 68 -6.44 -0.49 -7.68
C THR A 68 -7.01 -1.83 -7.19
N ASP A 69 -7.96 -1.77 -6.27
CA ASP A 69 -8.65 -2.93 -5.69
C ASP A 69 -10.14 -2.88 -6.02
N ILE A 70 -10.76 -4.05 -6.18
CA ILE A 70 -12.21 -4.19 -6.39
C ILE A 70 -12.99 -4.26 -5.08
N LEU A 71 -12.33 -4.42 -3.95
CA LEU A 71 -12.98 -4.51 -2.64
C LEU A 71 -12.93 -3.18 -1.92
N PHE A 72 -14.09 -2.78 -1.39
CA PHE A 72 -14.16 -1.71 -0.41
C PHE A 72 -13.54 -2.18 0.91
N LYS A 73 -12.60 -1.39 1.45
CA LYS A 73 -11.99 -1.61 2.75
C LYS A 73 -11.89 -0.29 3.51
N GLU A 74 -12.36 -0.30 4.73
CA GLU A 74 -12.30 0.87 5.62
C GLU A 74 -10.87 1.38 5.78
N GLY A 75 -9.89 0.46 5.88
CA GLY A 75 -8.47 0.82 6.00
C GLY A 75 -7.91 1.63 4.83
N TYR A 76 -8.48 1.51 3.62
CA TYR A 76 -8.10 2.37 2.49
C TYR A 76 -8.58 3.79 2.69
N VAL A 77 -9.84 3.93 3.11
CA VAL A 77 -10.46 5.24 3.39
C VAL A 77 -9.74 5.92 4.57
N GLU A 78 -9.46 5.17 5.64
CA GLU A 78 -8.71 5.68 6.80
C GLU A 78 -7.33 6.20 6.40
N ALA A 79 -6.60 5.42 5.61
CA ALA A 79 -5.25 5.79 5.19
C ALA A 79 -5.25 6.99 4.22
N GLN A 80 -6.13 6.96 3.22
CA GLN A 80 -6.20 7.97 2.17
C GLN A 80 -6.73 9.31 2.69
N LEU A 81 -7.72 9.29 3.57
CA LEU A 81 -8.37 10.50 4.10
C LEU A 81 -7.82 10.91 5.48
N GLY A 82 -6.88 10.13 6.05
CA GLY A 82 -6.32 10.45 7.38
C GLY A 82 -7.34 10.45 8.51
N THR A 83 -8.45 9.72 8.35
CA THR A 83 -9.54 9.61 9.32
C THR A 83 -9.57 8.20 9.92
N ASN A 84 -10.38 7.98 10.95
CA ASN A 84 -10.63 6.66 11.49
C ASN A 84 -12.13 6.40 11.51
N PHE A 85 -12.52 5.15 11.27
CA PHE A 85 -13.90 4.73 11.50
C PHE A 85 -14.17 4.57 13.00
N THR A 86 -15.26 5.16 13.45
CA THR A 86 -15.76 5.05 14.82
C THR A 86 -17.03 4.21 14.84
N ALA A 87 -17.11 3.28 15.80
CA ALA A 87 -18.27 2.42 15.96
C ALA A 87 -19.39 3.10 16.76
N ASN A 88 -20.59 2.52 16.70
CA ASN A 88 -21.79 3.02 17.35
C ASN A 88 -22.20 4.42 16.87
N ALA A 89 -22.11 4.62 15.57
CA ALA A 89 -22.47 5.85 14.92
C ALA A 89 -23.97 5.96 14.70
N ALA A 90 -24.42 7.17 14.44
CA ALA A 90 -25.80 7.39 14.02
C ALA A 90 -25.97 7.02 12.53
N ALA A 91 -26.98 6.19 12.24
CA ALA A 91 -27.32 5.77 10.88
C ALA A 91 -28.75 6.18 10.53
N TYR A 92 -28.98 6.37 9.23
CA TYR A 92 -30.34 6.60 8.74
C TYR A 92 -31.13 5.29 8.78
N GLU A 93 -32.17 5.27 9.61
CA GLU A 93 -33.15 4.19 9.68
C GLU A 93 -34.33 4.52 8.78
N SER A 94 -34.89 3.49 8.16
CA SER A 94 -36.11 3.58 7.37
C SER A 94 -37.02 2.45 7.79
N GLU A 95 -38.22 2.78 8.23
CA GLU A 95 -39.22 1.80 8.66
C GLU A 95 -40.60 2.16 8.15
N THR A 96 -41.43 1.13 8.01
CA THR A 96 -42.83 1.28 7.62
C THR A 96 -43.69 1.05 8.85
N ILE A 97 -44.50 2.05 9.25
CA ILE A 97 -45.26 2.07 10.46
C ILE A 97 -46.73 2.35 10.14
N THR A 98 -47.64 1.53 10.65
CA THR A 98 -49.08 1.83 10.63
C THR A 98 -49.42 2.64 11.87
N ALA A 99 -50.04 3.79 11.68
CA ALA A 99 -50.48 4.66 12.77
C ALA A 99 -51.57 3.93 13.62
N ALA A 100 -51.26 3.76 14.90
CA ALA A 100 -52.22 3.20 15.85
C ALA A 100 -53.15 4.27 16.45
N LYS A 101 -52.86 5.54 16.17
CA LYS A 101 -53.62 6.71 16.64
C LYS A 101 -53.35 7.89 15.70
N ALA A 102 -54.39 8.65 15.42
CA ALA A 102 -54.25 9.87 14.64
C ALA A 102 -53.24 10.85 15.29
N GLY A 103 -52.39 11.43 14.50
CA GLY A 103 -51.38 12.39 14.93
C GLY A 103 -50.10 11.80 15.50
N GLU A 104 -49.94 10.47 15.58
CA GLU A 104 -48.76 9.85 16.22
C GLU A 104 -48.21 8.64 15.46
N LEU A 105 -46.88 8.57 15.32
CA LEU A 105 -46.14 7.38 14.88
C LEU A 105 -45.11 7.02 15.95
N THR A 106 -45.10 5.77 16.38
CA THR A 106 -44.13 5.25 17.36
C THR A 106 -42.97 4.60 16.59
N LEU A 107 -41.78 5.18 16.71
CA LEU A 107 -40.56 4.72 16.08
C LEU A 107 -39.93 3.57 16.86
N SER A 108 -39.27 2.65 16.17
CA SER A 108 -38.57 1.52 16.78
C SER A 108 -37.34 1.93 17.60
N LYS A 109 -36.70 3.04 17.24
CA LYS A 109 -35.51 3.60 17.93
C LYS A 109 -35.74 5.07 18.26
N ALA A 110 -35.09 5.57 19.30
CA ALA A 110 -35.08 6.98 19.61
C ALA A 110 -34.22 7.75 18.55
N PRO A 111 -34.81 8.73 17.87
CA PRO A 111 -34.05 9.59 16.95
C PRO A 111 -32.97 10.40 17.67
N VAL A 112 -31.88 10.66 16.95
CA VAL A 112 -30.81 11.55 17.40
C VAL A 112 -30.69 12.75 16.48
N SER A 113 -30.06 13.81 16.97
CA SER A 113 -29.88 15.03 16.19
C SER A 113 -28.93 14.80 15.00
N LEU A 114 -29.23 15.47 13.89
CA LEU A 114 -28.36 15.52 12.73
C LEU A 114 -27.09 16.30 13.09
N SER A 115 -25.95 15.61 13.18
CA SER A 115 -24.68 16.25 13.59
C SER A 115 -24.16 17.28 12.57
N MET A 116 -24.51 17.11 11.30
CA MET A 116 -24.03 17.97 10.20
C MET A 116 -25.04 19.02 9.75
N LEU A 117 -26.32 18.86 10.10
CA LEU A 117 -27.38 19.81 9.77
C LEU A 117 -27.98 20.34 11.07
N LYS A 118 -27.67 21.60 11.41
CA LYS A 118 -28.30 22.29 12.53
C LYS A 118 -29.48 23.07 12.01
N CYS A 119 -30.65 22.85 12.59
CA CYS A 119 -31.79 23.73 12.38
C CYS A 119 -31.51 25.11 12.97
N SER A 120 -32.13 26.13 12.42
CA SER A 120 -31.94 27.55 12.82
C SER A 120 -32.30 27.82 14.29
N ASP A 121 -33.10 26.98 14.90
CA ASP A 121 -33.54 27.05 16.31
C ASP A 121 -32.69 26.20 17.26
N GLY A 122 -31.63 25.52 16.76
CA GLY A 122 -30.73 24.69 17.56
C GLY A 122 -31.24 23.27 17.84
N SER A 123 -32.48 22.96 17.49
CA SER A 123 -33.00 21.60 17.54
C SER A 123 -32.57 20.84 16.29
N GLY A 124 -32.11 19.62 16.46
CA GLY A 124 -31.53 18.86 15.34
C GLY A 124 -32.15 17.49 15.16
N ILE A 125 -33.19 17.16 15.91
CA ILE A 125 -33.86 15.87 15.80
C ILE A 125 -35.02 15.99 14.82
N ILE A 126 -34.77 15.51 13.59
CA ILE A 126 -35.73 15.57 12.49
C ILE A 126 -36.00 14.15 12.02
N ALA A 127 -37.28 13.83 11.81
CA ALA A 127 -37.70 12.67 11.05
C ALA A 127 -38.52 13.12 9.85
N TRP A 128 -38.50 12.32 8.81
CA TRP A 128 -39.27 12.52 7.59
C TRP A 128 -40.25 11.36 7.48
N TYR A 129 -41.51 11.67 7.19
CA TYR A 129 -42.51 10.65 6.93
C TYR A 129 -43.28 10.93 5.64
N SER A 130 -43.76 9.89 5.00
CA SER A 130 -44.62 9.94 3.82
C SER A 130 -45.62 8.80 3.92
N GLU A 131 -46.86 9.01 3.45
CA GLU A 131 -47.85 7.91 3.33
C GLU A 131 -47.31 6.86 2.34
N GLU A 132 -47.52 5.59 2.62
CA GLU A 132 -47.02 4.48 1.81
C GLU A 132 -47.49 4.65 0.34
N GLY A 133 -46.50 4.51 -0.60
CA GLY A 133 -46.73 4.72 -2.03
C GLY A 133 -46.67 6.18 -2.48
N GLN A 134 -46.37 7.13 -1.60
CA GLN A 134 -46.13 8.53 -1.92
C GLN A 134 -44.65 8.87 -1.78
N ASP A 135 -44.15 9.79 -2.61
CA ASP A 135 -42.76 10.26 -2.58
C ASP A 135 -42.61 11.63 -1.89
N ASN A 136 -43.70 12.20 -1.35
CA ASN A 136 -43.69 13.48 -0.67
C ASN A 136 -43.44 13.31 0.82
N TYR A 137 -42.18 13.54 1.23
CA TYR A 137 -41.80 13.46 2.64
C TYR A 137 -42.06 14.78 3.38
N THR A 138 -42.77 14.68 4.51
CA THR A 138 -42.97 15.78 5.46
C THR A 138 -41.90 15.69 6.55
N ALA A 139 -41.16 16.79 6.78
CA ALA A 139 -40.18 16.87 7.86
C ALA A 139 -40.86 17.30 9.15
N VAL A 140 -40.61 16.54 10.19
CA VAL A 140 -41.16 16.80 11.53
C VAL A 140 -40.04 16.82 12.55
N GLN A 141 -40.09 17.81 13.42
CA GLN A 141 -39.19 17.96 14.52
C GLN A 141 -39.66 17.11 15.72
N ILE A 142 -38.77 16.29 16.26
CA ILE A 142 -39.07 15.45 17.42
C ILE A 142 -38.44 16.07 18.66
N ALA A 143 -39.27 16.41 19.64
CA ALA A 143 -38.84 17.09 20.86
C ALA A 143 -38.02 16.16 21.78
N ALA A 144 -38.48 14.94 22.00
CA ALA A 144 -37.79 13.89 22.76
C ALA A 144 -38.48 12.53 22.57
N GLY A 145 -37.71 11.44 22.77
CA GLY A 145 -38.25 10.08 22.74
C GLY A 145 -38.36 9.50 21.32
N SER A 146 -39.25 8.49 21.18
CA SER A 146 -39.41 7.74 19.93
C SER A 146 -40.83 7.93 19.32
N VAL A 147 -41.48 9.04 19.61
CA VAL A 147 -42.84 9.35 19.08
C VAL A 147 -42.72 10.57 18.16
N LEU A 148 -43.10 10.38 16.91
CA LEU A 148 -43.28 11.43 15.93
C LEU A 148 -44.72 11.90 15.98
N THR A 149 -44.96 13.21 16.14
CA THR A 149 -46.30 13.80 16.26
C THR A 149 -46.50 14.81 15.15
N ASP A 150 -47.54 14.61 14.34
CA ASP A 150 -47.97 15.54 13.30
C ASP A 150 -49.45 15.36 12.96
N SER A 151 -50.14 16.47 12.73
CA SER A 151 -51.57 16.50 12.42
C SER A 151 -51.94 15.84 11.08
N GLY A 152 -50.97 15.65 10.18
CA GLY A 152 -51.13 14.95 8.89
C GLY A 152 -51.17 13.43 9.02
N ILE A 153 -50.96 12.86 10.21
CA ILE A 153 -50.95 11.43 10.43
C ILE A 153 -52.41 10.98 10.78
N GLU A 154 -52.93 10.12 9.91
CA GLU A 154 -54.28 9.55 10.09
C GLU A 154 -54.22 8.15 10.72
N ASP A 155 -55.19 7.86 11.58
CA ASP A 155 -55.33 6.54 12.21
C ASP A 155 -55.52 5.43 11.18
N GLY A 156 -54.84 4.31 11.37
CA GLY A 156 -54.93 3.13 10.50
C GLY A 156 -54.19 3.24 9.16
N LYS A 157 -53.64 4.42 8.80
CA LYS A 157 -52.81 4.55 7.62
C LYS A 157 -51.35 4.12 7.86
N THR A 158 -50.71 3.68 6.82
CA THR A 158 -49.31 3.23 6.87
C THR A 158 -48.39 4.31 6.28
N TYR A 159 -47.28 4.55 6.96
CA TYR A 159 -46.31 5.58 6.64
C TYR A 159 -44.89 4.99 6.54
N CYS A 160 -44.14 5.43 5.53
CA CYS A 160 -42.71 5.23 5.46
C CYS A 160 -42.02 6.37 6.23
N VAL A 161 -41.24 6.01 7.25
CA VAL A 161 -40.56 6.97 8.12
C VAL A 161 -39.04 6.82 7.98
N ARG A 162 -38.34 7.96 7.87
CA ARG A 162 -36.89 8.01 7.83
C ARG A 162 -36.35 8.97 8.88
N TYR A 163 -35.36 8.53 9.65
CA TYR A 163 -34.77 9.31 10.73
C TYR A 163 -33.35 8.82 11.05
N LEU A 164 -32.59 9.63 11.78
CA LEU A 164 -31.26 9.26 12.24
C LEU A 164 -31.36 8.66 13.66
N ALA A 165 -30.77 7.48 13.87
CA ALA A 165 -30.73 6.83 15.18
C ALA A 165 -29.37 6.15 15.41
N ASN A 166 -28.96 6.02 16.67
CA ASN A 166 -27.76 5.27 17.02
C ASN A 166 -27.89 3.81 16.60
N ASN A 167 -26.84 3.29 15.98
CA ASN A 167 -26.77 1.92 15.50
C ASN A 167 -25.42 1.31 15.88
N ASP A 168 -25.45 0.25 16.67
CA ASP A 168 -24.25 -0.49 17.13
C ASP A 168 -23.48 -1.18 16.01
N LYS A 169 -24.10 -1.33 14.85
CA LYS A 169 -23.49 -1.88 13.63
C LYS A 169 -22.96 -0.82 12.67
N ALA A 170 -23.22 0.45 12.94
CA ALA A 170 -22.78 1.54 12.10
C ALA A 170 -21.35 1.96 12.41
N LEU A 171 -20.59 2.18 11.35
CA LEU A 171 -19.26 2.80 11.37
C LEU A 171 -19.35 4.16 10.69
N GLU A 172 -18.78 5.17 11.28
CA GLU A 172 -18.75 6.53 10.74
C GLU A 172 -17.30 6.98 10.53
N ALA A 173 -17.01 7.52 9.35
CA ALA A 173 -15.78 8.26 9.08
C ALA A 173 -16.15 9.69 8.69
N VAL A 174 -15.61 10.66 9.41
CA VAL A 174 -15.85 12.08 9.14
C VAL A 174 -14.63 12.66 8.43
N VAL A 175 -14.84 13.16 7.21
CA VAL A 175 -13.82 13.85 6.43
C VAL A 175 -13.82 15.33 6.84
N LYS A 176 -12.68 15.81 7.33
CA LYS A 176 -12.50 17.20 7.79
C LYS A 176 -11.67 17.99 6.80
N SER A 177 -11.77 19.31 6.84
CA SER A 177 -11.00 20.20 5.96
C SER A 177 -9.50 20.25 6.28
N ASP A 178 -9.09 19.75 7.44
CA ASP A 178 -7.71 19.72 7.94
C ASP A 178 -7.12 18.28 7.91
N MET A 179 -7.74 17.37 7.17
CA MET A 179 -7.26 15.99 7.05
C MET A 179 -5.90 15.92 6.37
N ILE A 180 -5.06 15.00 6.85
CA ILE A 180 -3.75 14.70 6.28
C ILE A 180 -3.70 13.20 5.99
N PRO A 181 -3.40 12.79 4.75
CA PRO A 181 -3.22 11.39 4.40
C PRO A 181 -2.13 10.72 5.24
N GLN A 182 -2.29 9.44 5.52
CA GLN A 182 -1.33 8.71 6.33
C GLN A 182 -0.06 8.38 5.53
N GLU A 183 1.08 8.40 6.22
CA GLU A 183 2.31 7.80 5.75
C GLU A 183 2.33 6.33 6.16
N LEU A 184 2.65 5.43 5.24
CA LEU A 184 2.63 3.99 5.42
C LEU A 184 3.97 3.38 5.01
N MET A 185 4.31 2.22 5.55
CA MET A 185 5.25 1.29 4.92
C MET A 185 4.44 0.37 4.01
N LEU A 186 4.88 0.18 2.76
CA LEU A 186 4.18 -0.63 1.78
C LEU A 186 5.06 -1.78 1.29
N ILE A 187 4.50 -2.99 1.27
CA ILE A 187 5.12 -4.19 0.72
C ILE A 187 4.23 -4.70 -0.40
N ILE A 188 4.76 -4.72 -1.63
CA ILE A 188 4.05 -5.24 -2.81
C ILE A 188 4.75 -6.52 -3.24
N THR A 189 4.02 -7.63 -3.33
CA THR A 189 4.55 -8.92 -3.74
C THR A 189 3.87 -9.39 -5.02
N VAL A 190 4.66 -9.59 -6.07
CA VAL A 190 4.21 -10.02 -7.40
C VAL A 190 4.75 -11.42 -7.68
N PRO A 191 3.93 -12.38 -8.12
CA PRO A 191 4.40 -13.71 -8.48
C PRO A 191 5.21 -13.67 -9.79
N ILE A 192 6.31 -14.43 -9.80
CA ILE A 192 7.13 -14.70 -10.98
C ILE A 192 6.74 -16.07 -11.51
N PHE A 193 6.56 -16.16 -12.82
CA PHE A 193 6.25 -17.40 -13.51
C PHE A 193 7.41 -17.80 -14.43
N ALA A 194 7.69 -19.10 -14.49
CA ALA A 194 8.59 -19.67 -15.48
C ALA A 194 7.77 -20.19 -16.65
N GLY A 195 8.24 -19.95 -17.86
CA GLY A 195 7.65 -20.48 -19.08
C GLY A 195 8.69 -20.76 -20.14
N ASP A 196 8.48 -21.79 -20.95
CA ASP A 196 9.21 -21.96 -22.20
C ASP A 196 8.39 -21.35 -23.31
N ALA A 197 9.00 -20.52 -24.15
CA ALA A 197 8.34 -19.87 -25.29
C ALA A 197 7.74 -20.87 -26.30
N CYS A 198 8.15 -22.13 -26.24
CA CYS A 198 7.71 -23.21 -27.14
C CYS A 198 6.72 -24.19 -26.49
N ALA A 199 6.47 -24.09 -25.19
CA ALA A 199 5.54 -24.98 -24.51
C ALA A 199 4.20 -24.27 -24.30
N ALA A 200 3.12 -24.89 -24.78
CA ALA A 200 1.74 -24.46 -24.50
C ALA A 200 1.31 -24.68 -23.02
N SER A 201 2.25 -24.98 -22.14
CA SER A 201 1.99 -25.17 -20.72
C SER A 201 1.79 -23.81 -20.03
N LYS A 202 0.70 -23.70 -19.25
CA LYS A 202 0.51 -22.57 -18.32
C LYS A 202 1.77 -22.43 -17.48
N GLY A 203 2.35 -21.24 -17.47
CA GLY A 203 3.53 -20.95 -16.67
C GLY A 203 3.32 -21.37 -15.21
N SER A 204 4.26 -22.13 -14.66
CA SER A 204 4.25 -22.47 -13.23
C SER A 204 4.84 -21.32 -12.43
N LYS A 205 4.33 -21.07 -11.23
CA LYS A 205 4.93 -20.11 -10.29
C LYS A 205 6.36 -20.57 -10.00
N ALA A 206 7.31 -19.68 -10.24
CA ALA A 206 8.74 -19.95 -10.08
C ALA A 206 9.37 -19.13 -8.95
N GLY A 207 8.62 -18.16 -8.41
CA GLY A 207 9.15 -17.30 -7.37
C GLY A 207 8.29 -16.09 -7.11
N THR A 208 8.87 -15.10 -6.46
CA THR A 208 8.23 -13.82 -6.10
C THR A 208 9.19 -12.64 -6.31
N LEU A 209 8.64 -11.51 -6.72
CA LEU A 209 9.28 -10.22 -6.70
C LEU A 209 8.59 -9.35 -5.67
N THR A 210 9.32 -8.89 -4.66
CA THR A 210 8.79 -8.06 -3.58
C THR A 210 9.40 -6.67 -3.66
N PHE A 211 8.55 -5.66 -3.63
CA PHE A 211 8.92 -4.26 -3.49
C PHE A 211 8.60 -3.83 -2.06
N GLU A 212 9.60 -3.35 -1.35
CA GLU A 212 9.48 -2.80 0.00
C GLU A 212 9.73 -1.30 -0.05
N VAL A 213 8.70 -0.53 0.26
CA VAL A 213 8.70 0.93 0.28
C VAL A 213 8.58 1.37 1.74
N PRO A 214 9.69 1.80 2.37
CA PRO A 214 9.69 2.11 3.80
C PRO A 214 8.79 3.28 4.17
N ARG A 215 8.70 4.28 3.30
CA ARG A 215 7.90 5.48 3.48
C ARG A 215 7.09 5.75 2.22
N PHE A 216 5.81 5.51 2.30
CA PHE A 216 4.83 5.72 1.24
C PHE A 216 3.81 6.76 1.70
N GLN A 217 3.84 7.95 1.11
CA GLN A 217 2.89 9.00 1.39
C GLN A 217 1.75 8.91 0.39
N LEU A 218 0.54 8.78 0.90
CA LEU A 218 -0.68 8.79 0.09
C LEU A 218 -0.99 10.21 -0.38
N ASP A 219 -1.57 10.33 -1.57
CA ASP A 219 -1.90 11.64 -2.20
C ASP A 219 -3.17 12.29 -1.64
N GLY A 220 -3.97 11.55 -0.86
CA GLY A 220 -5.17 12.05 -0.19
C GLY A 220 -6.42 12.17 -1.06
N GLY A 221 -6.35 11.76 -2.32
CA GLY A 221 -7.51 11.73 -3.20
C GLY A 221 -8.23 10.39 -3.13
N GLN A 222 -9.53 10.39 -2.83
CA GLN A 222 -10.37 9.19 -2.90
C GLN A 222 -11.57 9.49 -3.77
N GLU A 223 -11.71 8.73 -4.85
CA GLU A 223 -12.89 8.78 -5.71
C GLU A 223 -13.78 7.57 -5.44
N PHE A 224 -15.07 7.83 -5.24
CA PHE A 224 -16.10 6.81 -5.12
C PHE A 224 -17.00 6.89 -6.36
N THR A 225 -16.80 6.00 -7.31
CA THR A 225 -17.62 5.93 -8.52
C THR A 225 -18.66 4.84 -8.37
N PHE A 226 -19.93 5.21 -8.46
CA PHE A 226 -21.07 4.30 -8.42
C PHE A 226 -21.67 4.17 -9.82
N ASN A 227 -21.50 3.01 -10.45
CA ASN A 227 -21.94 2.78 -11.82
C ASN A 227 -22.69 1.45 -11.92
N MET A 228 -23.82 1.43 -12.64
CA MET A 228 -24.64 0.25 -12.83
C MET A 228 -23.97 -0.80 -13.76
N SER A 229 -23.04 -0.37 -14.62
CA SER A 229 -22.42 -1.21 -15.66
C SER A 229 -21.02 -1.72 -15.32
N SER A 230 -20.39 -1.22 -14.24
CA SER A 230 -19.05 -1.63 -13.82
C SER A 230 -18.97 -1.77 -12.30
N ASN A 231 -18.12 -2.67 -11.84
CA ASN A 231 -17.81 -2.78 -10.41
C ASN A 231 -17.11 -1.50 -9.96
N ALA A 232 -17.50 -1.00 -8.78
CA ALA A 232 -16.75 0.06 -8.13
C ALA A 232 -15.34 -0.44 -7.78
N THR A 233 -14.34 0.39 -8.03
CA THR A 233 -12.95 0.12 -7.65
C THR A 233 -12.46 1.20 -6.70
N MET A 234 -11.50 0.84 -5.86
CA MET A 234 -10.81 1.79 -4.99
C MET A 234 -9.35 1.91 -5.44
N SER A 235 -8.91 3.13 -5.67
CA SER A 235 -7.52 3.41 -6.04
C SER A 235 -6.79 4.07 -4.88
N LEU A 236 -5.57 3.58 -4.63
CA LEU A 236 -4.62 4.13 -3.68
C LEU A 236 -3.44 4.68 -4.48
N ASN A 237 -3.30 5.98 -4.49
CA ASN A 237 -2.22 6.68 -5.18
C ASN A 237 -1.31 7.35 -4.16
N GLY A 238 -0.02 7.34 -4.43
CA GLY A 238 0.93 8.00 -3.55
C GLY A 238 2.36 7.93 -4.08
N THR A 239 3.25 8.50 -3.31
CA THR A 239 4.66 8.68 -3.66
C THR A 239 5.56 8.07 -2.59
N ALA A 240 6.61 7.36 -3.01
CA ALA A 240 7.64 6.90 -2.09
C ALA A 240 8.51 8.09 -1.66
N MET A 241 8.68 8.23 -0.36
CA MET A 241 9.51 9.28 0.24
C MET A 241 10.87 8.72 0.64
N VAL A 242 11.88 9.59 0.62
CA VAL A 242 13.24 9.24 1.04
C VAL A 242 13.27 8.94 2.53
N MET A 243 13.92 7.85 2.93
CA MET A 243 14.28 7.64 4.33
C MET A 243 15.38 8.61 4.73
N THR A 244 15.09 9.46 5.74
CA THR A 244 15.99 10.52 6.23
C THR A 244 16.54 10.26 7.63
N GLU A 245 16.25 9.13 8.23
CA GLU A 245 16.67 8.84 9.60
C GLU A 245 18.16 8.47 9.68
N GLY A 246 18.94 9.39 10.22
CA GLY A 246 20.34 9.21 10.63
C GLY A 246 21.38 9.15 9.52
N CYS A 247 22.65 9.05 9.93
CA CYS A 247 23.78 8.74 9.05
C CYS A 247 23.82 7.27 8.62
N ASP A 248 22.69 6.60 8.60
CA ASP A 248 22.59 5.17 8.40
C ASP A 248 22.68 4.80 6.90
N ALA A 249 23.13 3.60 6.61
CA ALA A 249 23.23 3.03 5.24
C ALA A 249 21.89 3.02 4.47
N ASN A 250 20.78 3.31 5.14
CA ASN A 250 19.44 3.43 4.56
C ASN A 250 19.07 4.85 4.13
N SER A 251 19.86 5.86 4.50
CA SER A 251 19.63 7.25 4.08
C SER A 251 19.66 7.36 2.56
N GLY A 252 18.66 8.02 1.99
CA GLY A 252 18.54 8.21 0.54
C GLY A 252 17.83 7.10 -0.23
N LYS A 253 17.33 6.06 0.44
CA LYS A 253 16.60 4.97 -0.23
C LYS A 253 15.11 5.29 -0.38
N LEU A 254 14.55 5.05 -1.57
CA LEU A 254 13.13 5.20 -1.87
C LEU A 254 12.39 3.86 -1.71
N PHE A 255 12.95 2.79 -2.25
CA PHE A 255 12.42 1.43 -2.13
C PHE A 255 13.51 0.38 -2.33
N ARG A 256 13.21 -0.84 -1.95
CA ARG A 256 14.04 -2.02 -2.15
C ARG A 256 13.27 -3.06 -2.96
N MET A 257 13.95 -3.71 -3.89
CA MET A 257 13.42 -4.80 -4.69
C MET A 257 14.10 -6.11 -4.31
N ILE A 258 13.32 -7.14 -4.02
CA ILE A 258 13.80 -8.46 -3.59
C ILE A 258 13.19 -9.50 -4.54
N GLU A 259 14.05 -10.18 -5.27
CA GLU A 259 13.68 -11.31 -6.12
C GLU A 259 14.01 -12.64 -5.42
N VAL A 260 13.04 -13.52 -5.36
CA VAL A 260 13.21 -14.91 -4.89
C VAL A 260 12.75 -15.85 -5.98
N ILE A 261 13.63 -16.72 -6.46
CA ILE A 261 13.32 -17.80 -7.39
C ILE A 261 13.48 -19.12 -6.65
N ASP A 262 12.38 -19.89 -6.56
CA ASP A 262 12.27 -21.07 -5.67
C ASP A 262 13.30 -22.17 -5.96
N ASN A 263 13.67 -22.36 -7.23
CA ASN A 263 14.62 -23.40 -7.66
C ASN A 263 15.96 -22.81 -8.13
N ARG A 264 16.33 -21.61 -7.64
CA ARG A 264 17.62 -21.00 -7.96
C ARG A 264 18.70 -21.57 -7.06
N GLU A 265 19.69 -22.21 -7.67
CA GLU A 265 20.83 -22.79 -6.94
C GLU A 265 22.13 -22.07 -7.31
N VAL A 266 23.02 -21.92 -6.36
CA VAL A 266 24.39 -21.43 -6.61
C VAL A 266 25.16 -22.51 -7.35
N GLN A 267 25.65 -22.19 -8.55
CA GLN A 267 26.48 -23.10 -9.36
C GLN A 267 27.96 -22.92 -9.08
N SER A 268 28.40 -21.67 -8.97
CA SER A 268 29.81 -21.35 -8.66
C SER A 268 29.93 -20.02 -7.93
N VAL A 269 31.04 -19.86 -7.24
CA VAL A 269 31.44 -18.64 -6.53
C VAL A 269 32.75 -18.14 -7.13
N LEU A 270 32.87 -16.84 -7.36
CA LEU A 270 34.02 -16.20 -7.98
C LEU A 270 34.47 -15.00 -7.14
N ILE A 271 35.75 -14.89 -6.86
CA ILE A 271 36.35 -13.71 -6.21
C ILE A 271 36.81 -12.74 -7.27
N ASP A 272 36.47 -11.46 -7.08
CA ASP A 272 37.05 -10.38 -7.90
C ASP A 272 38.46 -10.09 -7.41
N GLU A 273 39.45 -10.58 -8.16
CA GLU A 273 40.88 -10.41 -7.84
C GLU A 273 41.28 -8.93 -7.79
N ALA A 274 40.58 -8.05 -8.52
CA ALA A 274 40.86 -6.63 -8.51
C ALA A 274 40.60 -5.98 -7.14
N THR A 275 39.72 -6.55 -6.34
CA THR A 275 39.38 -6.09 -4.98
C THR A 275 40.14 -6.83 -3.88
N ALA A 276 40.67 -8.02 -4.17
CA ALA A 276 41.37 -8.85 -3.21
C ALA A 276 42.88 -8.51 -3.20
N LYS A 277 43.26 -7.41 -2.54
CA LYS A 277 44.65 -6.91 -2.47
C LYS A 277 45.15 -6.88 -1.04
N VAL A 278 46.47 -6.94 -0.85
CA VAL A 278 47.10 -6.79 0.45
C VAL A 278 46.69 -5.45 1.09
N GLY A 279 46.28 -5.48 2.34
CA GLY A 279 45.80 -4.35 3.12
C GLY A 279 44.33 -4.00 2.93
N ALA A 280 43.64 -4.59 1.94
CA ALA A 280 42.18 -4.41 1.81
C ALA A 280 41.43 -5.03 3.00
N SER A 281 40.31 -4.40 3.38
CA SER A 281 39.38 -5.01 4.34
C SER A 281 38.71 -6.23 3.71
N VAL A 282 38.47 -7.27 4.50
CA VAL A 282 37.69 -8.43 4.04
C VAL A 282 36.27 -8.03 3.58
N ASN A 283 35.74 -6.92 4.11
CA ASN A 283 34.44 -6.40 3.71
C ASN A 283 34.44 -5.69 2.34
N ASP A 284 35.61 -5.33 1.84
CA ASP A 284 35.79 -4.65 0.54
C ASP A 284 36.00 -5.65 -0.60
N VAL A 285 36.19 -6.95 -0.28
CA VAL A 285 36.37 -8.00 -1.27
C VAL A 285 35.04 -8.30 -1.94
N VAL A 286 34.98 -8.08 -3.26
CA VAL A 286 33.81 -8.39 -4.07
C VAL A 286 33.81 -9.87 -4.45
N VAL A 287 32.74 -10.55 -4.13
CA VAL A 287 32.53 -11.96 -4.48
C VAL A 287 31.22 -12.10 -5.24
N TYR A 288 31.24 -12.83 -6.34
CA TYR A 288 30.08 -13.09 -7.17
C TYR A 288 29.58 -14.51 -7.01
N ALA A 289 28.26 -14.69 -7.01
CA ALA A 289 27.60 -15.97 -7.20
C ALA A 289 27.07 -16.07 -8.63
N LEU A 290 27.36 -17.17 -9.31
CA LEU A 290 26.71 -17.58 -10.55
C LEU A 290 25.62 -18.60 -10.20
N TYR A 291 24.41 -18.34 -10.63
CA TYR A 291 23.25 -19.18 -10.36
C TYR A 291 22.87 -20.11 -11.52
N SER A 292 22.02 -21.10 -11.23
CA SER A 292 21.54 -22.10 -12.19
C SER A 292 20.82 -21.51 -13.40
N ASP A 293 20.17 -20.36 -13.24
CA ASP A 293 19.48 -19.60 -14.28
C ASP A 293 20.40 -18.63 -15.05
N LYS A 294 21.71 -18.67 -14.79
CA LYS A 294 22.74 -17.79 -15.34
C LYS A 294 22.73 -16.37 -14.78
N ALA A 295 21.95 -16.09 -13.75
CA ALA A 295 22.05 -14.83 -13.03
C ALA A 295 23.41 -14.75 -12.30
N ILE A 296 23.97 -13.54 -12.25
CA ILE A 296 25.20 -13.22 -11.51
C ILE A 296 24.85 -12.14 -10.49
N ALA A 297 25.19 -12.35 -9.22
CA ALA A 297 24.96 -11.38 -8.17
C ALA A 297 26.19 -11.25 -7.27
N VAL A 298 26.38 -10.03 -6.72
CA VAL A 298 27.37 -9.79 -5.68
C VAL A 298 26.86 -10.36 -4.35
N ILE A 299 27.71 -11.11 -3.68
CA ILE A 299 27.41 -11.67 -2.36
C ILE A 299 27.68 -10.60 -1.31
N SER A 300 26.68 -10.17 -0.58
CA SER A 300 26.80 -9.09 0.41
C SER A 300 27.60 -9.48 1.66
N LYS A 301 27.70 -10.77 1.98
CA LYS A 301 28.43 -11.31 3.14
C LYS A 301 29.02 -12.67 2.78
N PRO A 302 30.06 -12.73 1.96
CA PRO A 302 30.73 -14.00 1.66
C PRO A 302 31.48 -14.50 2.88
N SER A 303 31.56 -15.83 3.04
CA SER A 303 32.50 -16.42 3.99
C SER A 303 33.88 -16.50 3.33
N LEU A 304 34.82 -15.71 3.82
CA LEU A 304 36.19 -15.68 3.33
C LEU A 304 37.11 -16.48 4.24
N THR A 305 37.89 -17.38 3.66
CA THR A 305 38.83 -18.26 4.38
C THR A 305 40.17 -18.33 3.66
N GLY A 306 41.20 -18.79 4.35
CA GLY A 306 42.55 -18.94 3.77
C GLY A 306 43.62 -18.22 4.58
N THR A 307 44.88 -18.43 4.21
CA THR A 307 46.03 -17.87 4.93
C THR A 307 46.18 -16.36 4.73
N ALA A 308 45.48 -15.80 3.75
CA ALA A 308 45.45 -14.36 3.49
C ALA A 308 44.56 -13.56 4.46
N VAL A 309 43.67 -14.19 5.23
CA VAL A 309 42.76 -13.48 6.14
C VAL A 309 43.40 -13.36 7.53
N GLU A 310 43.64 -12.12 7.99
CA GLU A 310 44.17 -11.82 9.30
C GLU A 310 43.57 -10.53 9.88
N ASP A 311 42.99 -10.60 11.06
CA ASP A 311 42.40 -9.47 11.78
C ASP A 311 41.48 -8.55 10.92
N GLY A 312 40.65 -9.16 10.05
CA GLY A 312 39.70 -8.44 9.18
C GLY A 312 40.34 -7.74 7.98
N LYS A 313 41.63 -7.97 7.71
CA LYS A 313 42.36 -7.47 6.55
C LYS A 313 42.99 -8.60 5.75
N LEU A 314 43.33 -8.29 4.51
CA LEU A 314 44.04 -9.22 3.64
C LEU A 314 45.56 -9.00 3.71
N LYS A 315 46.31 -10.09 3.81
CA LYS A 315 47.78 -10.15 3.63
C LYS A 315 48.14 -11.06 2.45
N ALA A 316 49.43 -11.18 2.16
CA ALA A 316 49.90 -12.17 1.20
C ALA A 316 49.57 -13.57 1.67
N GLY A 317 49.00 -14.37 0.79
CA GLY A 317 48.57 -15.74 1.10
C GLY A 317 47.47 -16.23 0.17
N THR A 318 46.83 -17.31 0.55
CA THR A 318 45.69 -17.85 -0.23
C THR A 318 44.35 -17.38 0.31
N LEU A 319 43.39 -17.16 -0.58
CA LEU A 319 42.04 -16.72 -0.29
C LEU A 319 41.00 -17.57 -1.03
N LYS A 320 39.98 -17.98 -0.33
CA LYS A 320 38.85 -18.73 -0.84
C LYS A 320 37.54 -18.13 -0.30
N ALA A 321 36.52 -18.10 -1.13
CA ALA A 321 35.18 -17.65 -0.73
C ALA A 321 34.18 -18.80 -0.79
N SER A 322 33.25 -18.84 0.17
CA SER A 322 32.20 -19.85 0.24
C SER A 322 30.83 -19.17 0.34
N PHE A 323 29.85 -19.69 -0.42
CA PHE A 323 28.47 -19.24 -0.38
C PHE A 323 27.54 -20.32 -0.96
N GLY A 324 26.36 -20.53 -0.31
CA GLY A 324 25.33 -21.45 -0.81
C GLY A 324 25.83 -22.90 -0.98
N GLY A 325 26.76 -23.35 -0.16
CA GLY A 325 27.37 -24.69 -0.24
C GLY A 325 28.36 -24.88 -1.41
N LYS A 326 28.75 -23.79 -2.06
CA LYS A 326 29.79 -23.77 -3.11
C LYS A 326 30.97 -22.93 -2.69
N ASP A 327 32.14 -23.35 -3.13
CA ASP A 327 33.42 -22.69 -2.91
C ASP A 327 33.92 -22.06 -4.20
N SER A 328 34.62 -20.94 -4.10
CA SER A 328 35.40 -20.38 -5.21
C SER A 328 36.65 -21.23 -5.47
N SER A 329 37.27 -21.04 -6.65
CA SER A 329 38.68 -21.37 -6.80
C SER A 329 39.50 -20.62 -5.75
N GLU A 330 40.59 -21.24 -5.27
CA GLU A 330 41.57 -20.57 -4.43
C GLU A 330 42.39 -19.57 -5.27
N ILE A 331 42.50 -18.34 -4.80
CA ILE A 331 43.35 -17.31 -5.42
C ILE A 331 44.54 -17.04 -4.50
N THR A 332 45.66 -16.60 -5.08
CA THR A 332 46.86 -16.21 -4.34
C THR A 332 47.02 -14.70 -4.37
N ILE A 333 47.02 -14.08 -3.17
CA ILE A 333 47.34 -12.67 -3.02
C ILE A 333 48.84 -12.53 -2.86
N ALA A 334 49.50 -11.93 -3.86
CA ALA A 334 50.96 -11.72 -3.86
C ALA A 334 51.31 -10.59 -2.87
N ALA A 335 52.48 -10.71 -2.21
CA ALA A 335 53.09 -9.58 -1.51
C ALA A 335 53.43 -8.48 -2.50
N GLN A 336 53.07 -7.24 -2.20
CA GLN A 336 53.47 -6.06 -2.95
C GLN A 336 54.94 -5.69 -2.66
#